data_30db29e848984d14440e0de0295400d8
#
_entry.id   30db29e848984d14440e0de0295400d8
#
_cell.length_a   1.000
_cell.length_b   1.000
_cell.length_c   1.000
_cell.angle_alpha   90.00
_cell.angle_beta   90.00
_cell.angle_gamma   90.00
#
_symmetry.space_group_name_H-M   'P 1'
#
loop_
_entity.id
_entity.type
_entity.pdbx_description
1 polymer ?
#
loop_
_entity_poly.entity_id
_entity_poly.type
_entity_poly.pdbx_seq_one_letter_code
_entity_poly.pdbx_strand_id
1 'polypeptide(L)'
;CALPIYSGNFSIDDVMRWPDYQYEFGQGLPSNIGPAGSIYEGQPYYSYGKAEDGSYASTSGTSSAYGARFDANRLFYQYDPVTQGRASVATPWVAYKNNRKDLFQTGYTLTNSVALTGKSDRGSVRASITHTKNEWILPNTGFQRITAMVSAQQQISRALRINFKSSYTYRKLNNTPALGYNSNSISYFLIFQNPNVNLDWLRPMWRTGQENVKQLQPYSSFIGNPYVILYESENPSEKHSNVSSISANLRINSKFDFMIRSGIQLSADQREQHRPISDVVFGNGFFKKQNVFDYELNSDALFTYHDSFANGLRVNASAGGNMMQQSYDMLAASVVGLITPGVYKLANGVSNPNVQTVIKKKALNSLYFTANFSYKDKLFLDVTGRNDWSSTLPKSNRSFFYPSVSVSAVMNEWFTLPEQISLLKVRGSLAQVGNDTDPYKTSPYYGTSDFPGSAIVSSTLYNQDFKPEISTNYETGFDFRMFHNRIGLDFTFYYNR
;
A
#
# COMPACT_ATOMS: atom_id res chain seq x y z
N CYS A 1 -40.74 4.59 1.01
CA CYS A 1 -40.35 4.15 2.36
C CYS A 1 -38.83 4.21 2.50
N ALA A 2 -38.32 4.80 3.58
CA ALA A 2 -36.92 4.71 3.96
C ALA A 2 -36.77 3.47 4.87
N LEU A 3 -35.96 2.50 4.45
CA LEU A 3 -35.65 1.34 5.27
C LEU A 3 -34.23 1.47 5.80
N PRO A 4 -34.02 1.56 7.13
CA PRO A 4 -32.70 1.45 7.71
C PRO A 4 -32.20 0.01 7.57
N ILE A 5 -30.97 -0.13 7.12
CA ILE A 5 -30.28 -1.42 7.02
C ILE A 5 -29.06 -1.35 7.93
N TYR A 6 -28.99 -2.26 8.88
CA TYR A 6 -27.77 -2.52 9.65
C TYR A 6 -27.06 -3.72 9.07
N SER A 7 -25.74 -3.62 8.96
CA SER A 7 -24.86 -4.72 8.57
C SER A 7 -23.68 -4.80 9.51
N GLY A 8 -23.47 -5.95 10.12
CA GLY A 8 -22.33 -6.27 10.97
C GLY A 8 -21.48 -7.35 10.31
N ASN A 9 -20.15 -7.21 10.39
CA ASN A 9 -19.20 -8.24 9.98
C ASN A 9 -18.11 -8.34 11.03
N PHE A 10 -17.73 -9.58 11.35
CA PHE A 10 -16.64 -9.90 12.24
C PHE A 10 -15.75 -10.94 11.56
N SER A 11 -14.45 -10.71 11.54
CA SER A 11 -13.45 -11.66 11.08
C SER A 11 -12.32 -11.82 12.09
N ILE A 12 -11.70 -12.97 12.08
CA ILE A 12 -10.56 -13.34 12.90
C ILE A 12 -9.42 -13.69 11.95
N ASP A 13 -8.23 -13.21 12.25
CA ASP A 13 -7.02 -13.41 11.45
C ASP A 13 -5.95 -14.07 12.31
N ASP A 14 -5.29 -15.10 11.79
CA ASP A 14 -4.19 -15.78 12.46
C ASP A 14 -3.13 -16.22 11.45
N VAL A 15 -1.92 -16.53 11.92
CA VAL A 15 -0.81 -16.96 11.07
C VAL A 15 -1.05 -18.39 10.58
N MET A 16 -1.33 -18.56 9.30
CA MET A 16 -1.64 -19.85 8.72
C MET A 16 -0.40 -20.74 8.52
N ARG A 17 0.75 -20.16 8.17
CA ARG A 17 1.98 -20.90 7.88
C ARG A 17 3.18 -20.23 8.51
N TRP A 18 4.05 -21.06 9.07
CA TRP A 18 5.35 -20.67 9.60
C TRP A 18 6.45 -21.28 8.73
N PRO A 19 7.60 -20.61 8.57
CA PRO A 19 8.79 -21.23 8.03
C PRO A 19 9.26 -22.39 8.91
N ASP A 20 9.88 -23.40 8.31
CA ASP A 20 10.52 -24.48 9.03
C ASP A 20 11.86 -23.98 9.60
N TYR A 21 11.82 -23.55 10.85
CA TYR A 21 13.03 -23.13 11.56
C TYR A 21 13.76 -24.32 12.14
N GLN A 22 15.09 -24.28 12.11
CA GLN A 22 15.92 -25.25 12.79
C GLN A 22 15.94 -24.97 14.31
N TYR A 23 15.96 -26.04 15.11
CA TYR A 23 16.03 -26.03 16.56
C TYR A 23 17.01 -27.11 17.09
N GLU A 24 18.01 -27.48 16.27
CA GLU A 24 19.03 -28.45 16.64
C GLU A 24 20.30 -27.77 17.14
N PHE A 25 20.64 -26.58 16.59
CA PHE A 25 21.86 -25.85 16.89
C PHE A 25 21.56 -24.46 17.40
N GLY A 26 22.30 -24.03 18.39
CA GLY A 26 22.18 -22.68 18.94
C GLY A 26 23.11 -21.68 18.26
N GLN A 27 23.12 -20.48 18.80
CA GLN A 27 23.96 -19.39 18.34
C GLN A 27 25.42 -19.81 18.19
N GLY A 28 26.06 -19.38 17.11
CA GLY A 28 27.50 -19.48 16.94
C GLY A 28 27.99 -19.65 15.51
N LEU A 29 29.31 -19.63 15.39
CA LEU A 29 30.05 -19.89 14.17
C LEU A 29 30.83 -21.21 14.31
N PRO A 30 31.10 -21.95 13.21
CA PRO A 30 31.84 -23.22 13.27
C PRO A 30 33.26 -23.08 13.85
N SER A 31 33.84 -21.90 13.75
CA SER A 31 35.24 -21.60 14.20
C SER A 31 35.34 -21.13 15.64
N ASN A 32 34.22 -20.95 16.35
CA ASN A 32 34.28 -20.49 17.73
C ASN A 32 34.76 -21.63 18.66
N ILE A 33 35.83 -21.41 19.34
CA ILE A 33 36.46 -22.37 20.28
C ILE A 33 36.38 -21.77 21.68
N GLY A 34 36.11 -22.64 22.66
CA GLY A 34 36.03 -22.26 24.07
C GLY A 34 37.32 -21.60 24.54
N PRO A 35 37.22 -20.55 25.40
CA PRO A 35 38.40 -19.84 25.90
C PRO A 35 39.34 -20.74 26.70
N ALA A 36 40.64 -20.42 26.62
CA ALA A 36 41.64 -21.10 27.45
C ALA A 36 41.30 -20.99 28.95
N GLY A 37 41.44 -22.10 29.67
CA GLY A 37 41.13 -22.20 31.10
C GLY A 37 39.64 -22.37 31.42
N SER A 38 38.75 -22.44 30.41
CA SER A 38 37.35 -22.79 30.60
C SER A 38 37.13 -24.30 30.47
N ILE A 39 36.00 -24.81 31.00
CA ILE A 39 35.59 -26.22 30.84
C ILE A 39 35.33 -26.60 29.36
N TYR A 40 35.32 -25.62 28.46
CA TYR A 40 35.10 -25.78 27.02
C TYR A 40 36.36 -25.47 26.20
N GLU A 41 37.52 -25.40 26.81
CA GLU A 41 38.79 -25.15 26.12
C GLU A 41 38.99 -26.11 24.95
N GLY A 42 39.27 -25.54 23.77
CA GLY A 42 39.45 -26.32 22.54
C GLY A 42 38.23 -26.95 21.95
N GLN A 43 37.03 -26.75 22.52
CA GLN A 43 35.75 -27.28 21.97
C GLN A 43 34.88 -26.19 21.40
N PRO A 44 33.99 -26.49 20.41
CA PRO A 44 33.00 -25.54 19.96
C PRO A 44 32.19 -24.98 21.15
N TYR A 45 32.33 -23.66 21.34
CA TYR A 45 31.80 -23.00 22.51
C TYR A 45 30.98 -21.78 22.10
N TYR A 46 29.80 -21.66 22.67
CA TYR A 46 28.91 -20.53 22.46
C TYR A 46 28.42 -20.05 23.80
N SER A 47 29.06 -19.02 24.26
CA SER A 47 28.68 -18.21 25.38
C SER A 47 28.75 -16.77 24.93
N TYR A 48 28.28 -15.89 25.75
CA TYR A 48 28.52 -14.47 25.58
C TYR A 48 30.03 -14.20 25.45
N GLY A 49 30.45 -13.44 24.42
CA GLY A 49 31.82 -12.96 24.23
C GLY A 49 32.26 -12.04 25.39
N LYS A 50 33.37 -11.34 25.25
CA LYS A 50 33.80 -10.36 26.25
C LYS A 50 32.96 -9.09 26.20
N ALA A 51 32.43 -8.64 27.35
CA ALA A 51 31.90 -7.31 27.53
C ALA A 51 33.00 -6.25 27.65
N GLU A 52 32.68 -4.97 27.64
CA GLU A 52 33.64 -3.85 27.79
C GLU A 52 34.45 -3.92 29.07
N ASP A 53 33.91 -4.50 30.14
CA ASP A 53 34.56 -4.74 31.42
C ASP A 53 35.49 -5.97 31.44
N GLY A 54 35.65 -6.64 30.28
CA GLY A 54 36.42 -7.86 30.15
C GLY A 54 35.74 -9.15 30.53
N SER A 55 34.49 -9.08 31.07
CA SER A 55 33.65 -10.26 31.30
C SER A 55 33.15 -10.83 29.98
N TYR A 56 32.76 -12.13 29.99
CA TYR A 56 32.20 -12.72 28.78
C TYR A 56 30.75 -12.19 28.54
N ALA A 57 30.56 -11.55 27.41
CA ALA A 57 29.28 -11.13 26.91
C ALA A 57 28.86 -11.98 25.68
N SER A 58 27.65 -11.84 25.17
CA SER A 58 27.25 -12.42 23.90
C SER A 58 28.29 -12.17 22.82
N THR A 59 28.60 -13.18 21.99
CA THR A 59 29.40 -12.97 20.78
C THR A 59 28.71 -11.94 19.92
N SER A 60 29.01 -10.67 20.10
CA SER A 60 28.33 -9.56 19.47
C SER A 60 28.38 -9.70 17.95
N GLY A 61 27.21 -9.49 17.30
CA GLY A 61 27.08 -9.53 15.86
C GLY A 61 26.79 -10.90 15.27
N THR A 62 26.79 -11.99 16.03
CA THR A 62 26.49 -13.31 15.48
C THR A 62 25.01 -13.64 15.59
N SER A 63 24.31 -13.60 14.46
CA SER A 63 22.95 -14.13 14.30
C SER A 63 22.96 -15.57 13.76
N SER A 64 24.14 -16.12 13.47
CA SER A 64 24.31 -17.48 12.95
C SER A 64 24.03 -18.52 14.03
N ALA A 65 23.32 -19.59 13.67
CA ALA A 65 22.99 -20.70 14.55
C ALA A 65 23.73 -21.97 14.09
N TYR A 66 25.05 -21.88 13.93
CA TYR A 66 25.96 -22.98 13.62
C TYR A 66 26.78 -23.41 14.83
N GLY A 67 26.25 -23.13 16.00
CA GLY A 67 26.86 -23.43 17.26
C GLY A 67 26.72 -24.88 17.73
N ALA A 68 26.90 -25.06 19.05
CA ALA A 68 26.74 -26.36 19.65
C ALA A 68 25.31 -26.88 19.49
N ARG A 69 25.17 -28.19 19.29
CA ARG A 69 23.88 -28.87 19.30
C ARG A 69 23.23 -28.70 20.67
N PHE A 70 21.92 -28.45 20.66
CA PHE A 70 21.17 -28.35 21.90
C PHE A 70 21.19 -29.68 22.67
N ASP A 71 21.50 -29.56 23.96
CA ASP A 71 21.50 -30.64 24.92
C ASP A 71 21.27 -30.05 26.32
N ALA A 72 20.18 -30.45 26.97
CA ALA A 72 19.79 -29.95 28.27
C ALA A 72 20.81 -30.29 29.39
N ASN A 73 21.65 -31.31 29.18
CA ASN A 73 22.72 -31.68 30.10
C ASN A 73 23.99 -30.82 29.91
N ARG A 74 24.07 -30.08 28.81
CA ARG A 74 25.18 -29.16 28.53
C ARG A 74 24.88 -27.79 29.09
N LEU A 75 25.75 -27.27 29.93
CA LEU A 75 25.59 -25.99 30.60
C LEU A 75 26.43 -24.91 29.94
N PHE A 76 25.80 -23.75 29.69
CA PHE A 76 26.46 -22.56 29.13
C PHE A 76 26.19 -21.34 30.01
N TYR A 77 27.15 -20.44 30.09
CA TYR A 77 26.94 -19.11 30.64
C TYR A 77 26.18 -18.27 29.61
N GLN A 78 24.95 -17.99 29.90
CA GLN A 78 24.02 -17.29 29.00
C GLN A 78 23.62 -15.93 29.60
N TYR A 79 22.59 -15.32 29.04
CA TYR A 79 21.99 -14.12 29.60
C TYR A 79 21.22 -14.43 30.87
N ASP A 80 21.45 -13.60 31.92
CA ASP A 80 20.68 -13.64 33.15
C ASP A 80 19.62 -12.52 33.14
N PRO A 81 18.31 -12.86 33.13
CA PRO A 81 17.26 -11.85 33.11
C PRO A 81 17.13 -11.04 34.40
N VAL A 82 17.70 -11.51 35.51
CA VAL A 82 17.66 -10.80 36.80
C VAL A 82 18.70 -9.70 36.84
N THR A 83 19.95 -10.03 36.54
CA THR A 83 21.04 -9.06 36.51
C THR A 83 21.10 -8.30 35.19
N GLN A 84 20.32 -8.73 34.19
CA GLN A 84 20.28 -8.19 32.83
C GLN A 84 21.66 -8.15 32.15
N GLY A 85 22.45 -9.17 32.42
CA GLY A 85 23.79 -9.31 31.91
C GLY A 85 24.19 -10.77 31.75
N ARG A 86 25.48 -11.05 31.88
CA ARG A 86 25.98 -12.41 31.87
C ARG A 86 25.62 -13.11 33.19
N ALA A 87 25.10 -14.33 33.07
CA ALA A 87 24.90 -15.17 34.25
C ALA A 87 26.23 -15.56 34.90
N SER A 88 26.25 -15.54 36.24
CA SER A 88 27.36 -16.08 37.04
C SER A 88 27.27 -17.61 37.16
N VAL A 89 26.15 -18.21 36.81
CA VAL A 89 25.87 -19.64 36.84
C VAL A 89 25.52 -20.10 35.42
N ALA A 90 26.12 -21.21 34.98
CA ALA A 90 25.83 -21.80 33.68
C ALA A 90 24.41 -22.46 33.71
N THR A 91 23.68 -22.32 32.66
CA THR A 91 22.32 -22.81 32.49
C THR A 91 22.19 -23.80 31.31
N PRO A 92 21.20 -24.67 31.28
CA PRO A 92 21.03 -25.65 30.21
C PRO A 92 20.96 -25.06 28.82
N TRP A 93 21.64 -25.69 27.86
CA TRP A 93 21.66 -25.28 26.47
C TRP A 93 20.45 -25.84 25.72
N VAL A 94 19.38 -25.06 25.65
CA VAL A 94 18.07 -25.47 25.10
C VAL A 94 17.56 -24.48 24.08
N ALA A 95 16.67 -24.97 23.18
CA ALA A 95 15.97 -24.16 22.22
C ALA A 95 14.58 -23.74 22.71
N TYR A 96 14.22 -22.49 22.52
CA TYR A 96 12.88 -21.94 22.81
C TYR A 96 12.03 -21.92 21.54
N LYS A 97 11.32 -23.02 21.27
CA LYS A 97 10.63 -23.27 19.99
C LYS A 97 9.45 -22.34 19.70
N ASN A 98 8.79 -21.82 20.73
CA ASN A 98 7.59 -21.00 20.58
C ASN A 98 7.86 -19.51 20.48
N ASN A 99 9.06 -19.07 20.79
CA ASN A 99 9.44 -17.65 20.84
C ASN A 99 8.92 -16.81 19.67
N ARG A 100 9.10 -17.31 18.43
CA ARG A 100 8.68 -16.57 17.25
C ARG A 100 7.17 -16.42 17.15
N LYS A 101 6.42 -17.44 17.59
CA LYS A 101 4.96 -17.45 17.58
C LYS A 101 4.40 -16.52 18.66
N ASP A 102 5.06 -16.46 19.81
CA ASP A 102 4.63 -15.65 20.96
C ASP A 102 4.72 -14.13 20.71
N LEU A 103 5.37 -13.71 19.62
CA LEU A 103 5.34 -12.31 19.16
C LEU A 103 4.06 -11.94 18.41
N PHE A 104 3.24 -12.91 18.06
CA PHE A 104 2.01 -12.69 17.30
C PHE A 104 0.79 -12.90 18.19
N GLN A 105 -0.28 -12.25 17.81
CA GLN A 105 -1.59 -12.37 18.44
C GLN A 105 -2.64 -12.75 17.39
N THR A 106 -3.77 -13.23 17.83
CA THR A 106 -4.94 -13.35 16.95
C THR A 106 -5.47 -11.95 16.65
N GLY A 107 -5.48 -11.58 15.38
CA GLY A 107 -6.05 -10.35 14.90
C GLY A 107 -7.57 -10.44 14.72
N TYR A 108 -8.25 -9.30 14.67
CA TYR A 108 -9.67 -9.25 14.36
C TYR A 108 -10.06 -7.99 13.59
N THR A 109 -11.14 -8.10 12.83
CA THR A 109 -11.78 -6.95 12.19
C THR A 109 -13.27 -6.94 12.53
N LEU A 110 -13.74 -5.83 13.09
CA LEU A 110 -15.15 -5.57 13.36
C LEU A 110 -15.61 -4.42 12.48
N THR A 111 -16.62 -4.66 11.66
CA THR A 111 -17.23 -3.65 10.80
C THR A 111 -18.72 -3.54 11.10
N ASN A 112 -19.17 -2.33 11.39
CA ASN A 112 -20.59 -2.01 11.61
C ASN A 112 -21.00 -0.92 10.62
N SER A 113 -22.10 -1.10 9.93
CA SER A 113 -22.63 -0.16 8.96
C SER A 113 -24.11 0.06 9.15
N VAL A 114 -24.53 1.32 9.10
CA VAL A 114 -25.95 1.71 9.03
C VAL A 114 -26.17 2.46 7.74
N ALA A 115 -27.17 2.08 6.98
CA ALA A 115 -27.55 2.74 5.74
C ALA A 115 -29.05 3.06 5.73
N LEU A 116 -29.38 4.25 5.22
CA LEU A 116 -30.74 4.71 4.99
C LEU A 116 -30.92 4.94 3.49
N THR A 117 -31.99 4.44 2.92
CA THR A 117 -32.34 4.66 1.51
C THR A 117 -33.75 5.17 1.41
N GLY A 118 -33.91 6.37 0.84
CA GLY A 118 -35.21 6.94 0.48
C GLY A 118 -35.38 6.98 -1.04
N LYS A 119 -36.55 6.69 -1.55
CA LYS A 119 -36.88 6.75 -2.97
C LYS A 119 -38.22 7.43 -3.17
N SER A 120 -38.31 8.25 -4.20
CA SER A 120 -39.56 8.86 -4.73
C SER A 120 -39.61 8.62 -6.23
N ASP A 121 -40.71 9.04 -6.86
CA ASP A 121 -40.89 8.95 -8.33
C ASP A 121 -39.84 9.76 -9.10
N ARG A 122 -39.30 10.81 -8.47
CA ARG A 122 -38.33 11.73 -9.10
C ARG A 122 -36.92 11.63 -8.59
N GLY A 123 -36.65 10.78 -7.61
CA GLY A 123 -35.31 10.72 -7.08
C GLY A 123 -35.09 9.66 -6.02
N SER A 124 -33.86 9.50 -5.66
CA SER A 124 -33.44 8.63 -4.56
C SER A 124 -32.27 9.24 -3.80
N VAL A 125 -32.22 8.96 -2.52
CA VAL A 125 -31.11 9.31 -1.66
C VAL A 125 -30.71 8.08 -0.85
N ARG A 126 -29.41 7.85 -0.73
CA ARG A 126 -28.84 6.86 0.18
C ARG A 126 -27.76 7.54 1.02
N ALA A 127 -27.86 7.40 2.32
CA ALA A 127 -26.83 7.80 3.26
C ALA A 127 -26.37 6.58 4.06
N SER A 128 -25.09 6.49 4.36
CA SER A 128 -24.56 5.42 5.22
C SER A 128 -23.40 5.92 6.05
N ILE A 129 -23.24 5.32 7.23
CA ILE A 129 -22.06 5.45 8.07
C ILE A 129 -21.55 4.05 8.39
N THR A 130 -20.25 3.88 8.24
CA THR A 130 -19.57 2.61 8.50
C THR A 130 -18.39 2.87 9.44
N HIS A 131 -18.32 2.11 10.53
CA HIS A 131 -17.19 2.08 11.44
C HIS A 131 -16.50 0.72 11.31
N THR A 132 -15.18 0.74 11.12
CA THR A 132 -14.32 -0.45 11.11
C THR A 132 -13.24 -0.29 12.17
N LYS A 133 -13.13 -1.27 13.08
CA LYS A 133 -12.00 -1.44 13.98
C LYS A 133 -11.27 -2.71 13.57
N ASN A 134 -9.96 -2.59 13.41
CA ASN A 134 -9.08 -3.71 13.08
C ASN A 134 -7.90 -3.72 14.05
N GLU A 135 -7.57 -4.88 14.55
CA GLU A 135 -6.29 -5.19 15.21
C GLU A 135 -5.60 -6.29 14.40
N TRP A 136 -4.37 -6.05 13.99
CA TRP A 136 -3.61 -7.01 13.19
C TRP A 136 -2.99 -8.10 14.06
N ILE A 137 -2.42 -9.09 13.41
CA ILE A 137 -1.72 -10.20 14.06
C ILE A 137 -0.43 -9.80 14.77
N LEU A 138 0.12 -8.61 14.53
CA LEU A 138 1.20 -8.02 15.32
C LEU A 138 0.62 -7.13 16.40
N PRO A 139 1.04 -7.27 17.68
CA PRO A 139 0.61 -6.39 18.76
C PRO A 139 0.88 -4.91 18.46
N ASN A 140 0.08 -4.02 19.06
CA ASN A 140 0.17 -2.56 18.89
C ASN A 140 0.01 -2.09 17.43
N THR A 141 -0.62 -2.88 16.58
CA THR A 141 -0.88 -2.52 15.17
C THR A 141 -2.35 -2.66 14.83
N GLY A 142 -2.80 -1.96 13.80
CA GLY A 142 -4.19 -1.97 13.38
C GLY A 142 -4.68 -0.56 13.05
N PHE A 143 -5.98 -0.44 12.80
CA PHE A 143 -6.59 0.85 12.46
C PHE A 143 -8.04 0.98 12.93
N GLN A 144 -8.47 2.21 13.06
CA GLN A 144 -9.87 2.59 13.12
C GLN A 144 -10.22 3.42 11.90
N ARG A 145 -11.38 3.17 11.32
CA ARG A 145 -11.88 3.87 10.14
C ARG A 145 -13.36 4.18 10.28
N ILE A 146 -13.73 5.42 10.00
CA ILE A 146 -15.12 5.85 9.87
C ILE A 146 -15.31 6.33 8.44
N THR A 147 -16.30 5.79 7.74
CA THR A 147 -16.68 6.22 6.39
C THR A 147 -18.13 6.68 6.40
N ALA A 148 -18.36 7.93 6.03
CA ALA A 148 -19.69 8.50 5.80
C ALA A 148 -19.90 8.70 4.30
N MET A 149 -20.98 8.18 3.76
CA MET A 149 -21.30 8.27 2.34
C MET A 149 -22.72 8.79 2.12
N VAL A 150 -22.86 9.67 1.13
CA VAL A 150 -24.13 10.13 0.62
C VAL A 150 -24.15 9.96 -0.89
N SER A 151 -25.24 9.42 -1.43
CA SER A 151 -25.49 9.33 -2.86
C SER A 151 -26.92 9.79 -3.11
N ALA A 152 -27.11 10.77 -3.98
CA ALA A 152 -28.42 11.32 -4.33
C ALA A 152 -28.57 11.42 -5.83
N GLN A 153 -29.75 11.12 -6.32
CA GLN A 153 -30.16 11.30 -7.70
C GLN A 153 -31.51 12.01 -7.73
N GLN A 154 -31.62 13.06 -8.53
CA GLN A 154 -32.86 13.83 -8.66
C GLN A 154 -33.18 14.14 -10.11
N GLN A 155 -34.36 13.80 -10.53
CA GLN A 155 -34.95 14.26 -11.81
C GLN A 155 -35.52 15.65 -11.58
N ILE A 156 -34.84 16.68 -12.10
CA ILE A 156 -35.26 18.07 -11.98
C ILE A 156 -36.41 18.39 -12.93
N SER A 157 -36.29 17.90 -14.18
CA SER A 157 -37.30 18.02 -15.20
C SER A 157 -37.35 16.73 -16.03
N ARG A 158 -38.24 16.65 -17.02
CA ARG A 158 -38.29 15.50 -17.96
C ARG A 158 -36.96 15.31 -18.72
N ALA A 159 -36.21 16.39 -18.88
CA ALA A 159 -34.96 16.39 -19.63
C ALA A 159 -33.70 16.35 -18.71
N LEU A 160 -33.74 16.92 -17.50
CA LEU A 160 -32.56 17.13 -16.67
C LEU A 160 -32.55 16.23 -15.44
N ARG A 161 -31.49 15.46 -15.29
CA ARG A 161 -31.19 14.64 -14.10
C ARG A 161 -29.86 15.07 -13.48
N ILE A 162 -29.83 15.24 -12.17
CA ILE A 162 -28.63 15.53 -11.39
C ILE A 162 -28.30 14.32 -10.52
N ASN A 163 -27.03 13.93 -10.47
CA ASN A 163 -26.51 12.92 -9.54
C ASN A 163 -25.41 13.56 -8.71
N PHE A 164 -25.42 13.23 -7.44
CA PHE A 164 -24.41 13.63 -6.47
C PHE A 164 -23.94 12.41 -5.69
N LYS A 165 -22.63 12.28 -5.50
CA LYS A 165 -22.01 11.28 -4.59
C LYS A 165 -20.93 11.94 -3.80
N SER A 166 -20.85 11.64 -2.51
CA SER A 166 -19.74 12.04 -1.64
C SER A 166 -19.45 10.94 -0.66
N SER A 167 -18.17 10.64 -0.47
CA SER A 167 -17.68 9.69 0.51
C SER A 167 -16.54 10.35 1.27
N TYR A 168 -16.73 10.54 2.56
CA TYR A 168 -15.70 11.00 3.48
C TYR A 168 -15.22 9.82 4.31
N THR A 169 -13.89 9.68 4.44
CA THR A 169 -13.26 8.65 5.25
C THR A 169 -12.24 9.29 6.20
N TYR A 170 -12.41 9.02 7.47
CA TYR A 170 -11.41 9.24 8.51
C TYR A 170 -10.76 7.90 8.85
N ARG A 171 -9.43 7.85 8.88
CA ARG A 171 -8.66 6.67 9.28
C ARG A 171 -7.55 7.06 10.24
N LYS A 172 -7.46 6.34 11.35
CA LYS A 172 -6.38 6.47 12.32
C LYS A 172 -5.67 5.12 12.48
N LEU A 173 -4.36 5.13 12.34
CA LEU A 173 -3.47 4.03 12.67
C LEU A 173 -2.62 4.47 13.87
N ASN A 174 -2.63 3.67 14.94
CA ASN A 174 -1.74 3.93 16.07
C ASN A 174 -0.30 3.62 15.71
N ASN A 175 -0.11 2.54 14.96
CA ASN A 175 1.19 2.14 14.45
C ASN A 175 1.05 1.40 13.12
N THR A 176 1.89 1.75 12.15
CA THR A 176 2.07 0.98 10.91
C THR A 176 3.40 0.24 11.01
N PRO A 177 3.42 -1.10 11.11
CA PRO A 177 4.65 -1.84 11.27
C PRO A 177 5.56 -1.67 10.05
N ALA A 178 6.85 -1.54 10.27
CA ALA A 178 7.83 -1.67 9.20
C ALA A 178 7.84 -3.12 8.68
N LEU A 179 8.04 -3.30 7.38
CA LEU A 179 8.00 -4.60 6.71
C LEU A 179 9.33 -4.90 6.00
N GLY A 180 9.50 -6.19 5.65
CA GLY A 180 10.62 -6.67 4.86
C GLY A 180 11.96 -6.64 5.59
N TYR A 181 13.04 -6.55 4.80
CA TYR A 181 14.43 -6.55 5.29
C TYR A 181 14.80 -5.16 5.83
N ASN A 182 14.25 -4.85 7.00
CA ASN A 182 14.43 -3.57 7.69
C ASN A 182 14.63 -3.86 9.18
N SER A 183 15.69 -3.34 9.78
CA SER A 183 16.07 -3.61 11.18
C SER A 183 15.03 -3.18 12.22
N ASN A 184 14.07 -2.31 11.84
CA ASN A 184 12.90 -1.95 12.65
C ASN A 184 11.65 -2.77 12.30
N SER A 185 11.80 -3.93 11.63
CA SER A 185 10.69 -4.84 11.33
C SER A 185 10.79 -6.13 12.13
N ILE A 186 9.64 -6.69 12.48
CA ILE A 186 9.57 -8.03 13.12
C ILE A 186 10.05 -9.11 12.14
N SER A 187 9.86 -8.95 10.83
CA SER A 187 10.39 -9.87 9.82
C SER A 187 11.91 -9.99 9.90
N TYR A 188 12.61 -8.87 10.05
CA TYR A 188 14.08 -8.86 10.23
C TYR A 188 14.48 -9.56 11.52
N PHE A 189 13.80 -9.26 12.63
CA PHE A 189 14.03 -9.93 13.90
C PHE A 189 13.84 -11.45 13.78
N LEU A 190 12.78 -11.94 13.14
CA LEU A 190 12.49 -13.36 12.98
C LEU A 190 13.58 -14.10 12.18
N ILE A 191 14.22 -13.43 11.19
CA ILE A 191 15.30 -14.02 10.40
C ILE A 191 16.54 -14.25 11.28
N PHE A 192 16.89 -13.27 12.13
CA PHE A 192 18.15 -13.25 12.86
C PHE A 192 18.04 -13.71 14.32
N GLN A 193 16.83 -14.03 14.78
CA GLN A 193 16.59 -14.56 16.14
C GLN A 193 17.26 -15.93 16.33
N ASN A 194 18.17 -16.02 17.30
CA ASN A 194 18.75 -17.28 17.70
C ASN A 194 17.81 -18.12 18.59
N PRO A 195 17.75 -19.45 18.38
CA PRO A 195 16.80 -20.32 19.11
C PRO A 195 17.06 -20.42 20.61
N ASN A 196 18.29 -20.14 21.08
CA ASN A 196 18.70 -20.22 22.49
C ASN A 196 18.33 -18.98 23.32
N VAL A 197 17.76 -17.94 22.71
CA VAL A 197 17.34 -16.74 23.43
C VAL A 197 15.86 -16.82 23.74
N ASN A 198 15.50 -16.79 25.04
CA ASN A 198 14.12 -16.67 25.45
C ASN A 198 13.62 -15.25 25.28
N LEU A 199 12.50 -15.06 24.55
CA LEU A 199 11.91 -13.73 24.36
C LEU A 199 11.39 -13.09 25.63
N ASP A 200 11.03 -13.89 26.67
CA ASP A 200 10.63 -13.34 27.97
C ASP A 200 11.75 -12.52 28.61
N TRP A 201 13.00 -12.83 28.31
CA TRP A 201 14.14 -12.04 28.78
C TRP A 201 14.14 -10.61 28.21
N LEU A 202 13.53 -10.43 27.04
CA LEU A 202 13.47 -9.15 26.33
C LEU A 202 12.17 -8.37 26.59
N ARG A 203 11.17 -9.03 27.21
CA ARG A 203 9.84 -8.43 27.46
C ARG A 203 9.87 -7.15 28.30
N PRO A 204 10.77 -6.95 29.28
CA PRO A 204 10.88 -5.67 29.96
C PRO A 204 11.31 -4.50 29.06
N MET A 205 11.76 -4.77 27.83
CA MET A 205 12.27 -3.83 26.81
C MET A 205 13.55 -3.11 27.20
N TRP A 206 13.64 -2.55 28.37
CA TRP A 206 14.69 -1.65 28.80
C TRP A 206 15.50 -2.24 29.95
N ARG A 207 16.77 -1.82 30.05
CA ARG A 207 17.59 -2.10 31.24
C ARG A 207 17.02 -1.35 32.43
N THR A 208 16.98 -1.99 33.57
CA THR A 208 16.50 -1.40 34.83
C THR A 208 17.27 -0.11 35.15
N GLY A 209 16.53 0.98 35.39
CA GLY A 209 17.11 2.30 35.64
C GLY A 209 17.64 3.02 34.40
N GLN A 210 17.45 2.45 33.21
CA GLN A 210 17.79 3.03 31.91
C GLN A 210 16.63 2.95 30.91
N GLU A 211 15.41 3.10 31.45
CA GLU A 211 14.18 3.08 30.68
C GLU A 211 14.20 4.16 29.58
N ASN A 212 13.81 3.81 28.37
CA ASN A 212 13.87 4.63 27.16
C ASN A 212 15.30 5.08 26.73
N VAL A 213 16.36 4.60 27.40
CA VAL A 213 17.75 4.94 27.09
C VAL A 213 18.51 3.75 26.54
N LYS A 214 18.34 2.56 27.13
CA LYS A 214 19.07 1.36 26.69
C LYS A 214 18.18 0.14 26.65
N GLN A 215 17.95 -0.37 25.43
CA GLN A 215 17.17 -1.58 25.22
C GLN A 215 17.93 -2.84 25.63
N LEU A 216 17.19 -3.88 26.00
CA LEU A 216 17.73 -5.20 26.26
C LEU A 216 18.07 -5.90 24.95
N GLN A 217 19.31 -6.31 24.80
CA GLN A 217 19.84 -7.05 23.65
C GLN A 217 20.79 -8.13 24.14
N PRO A 218 20.34 -9.37 24.35
CA PRO A 218 21.12 -10.39 25.04
C PRO A 218 22.28 -10.95 24.23
N TYR A 219 22.31 -10.82 22.89
CA TYR A 219 23.33 -11.46 22.06
C TYR A 219 23.86 -10.64 20.89
N SER A 220 23.18 -9.59 20.47
CA SER A 220 23.62 -8.78 19.32
C SER A 220 23.19 -7.32 19.45
N SER A 221 24.05 -6.41 19.06
CA SER A 221 23.77 -4.97 19.03
C SER A 221 23.11 -4.52 17.72
N PHE A 222 23.09 -5.36 16.67
CA PHE A 222 22.51 -4.99 15.38
C PHE A 222 21.04 -5.42 15.22
N ILE A 223 20.55 -6.28 16.11
CA ILE A 223 19.16 -6.69 16.15
C ILE A 223 18.46 -6.02 17.32
N GLY A 224 17.43 -5.23 17.03
CA GLY A 224 16.62 -4.57 18.04
C GLY A 224 15.80 -5.55 18.87
N ASN A 225 15.47 -5.16 20.09
CA ASN A 225 14.51 -5.85 20.92
C ASN A 225 13.14 -5.85 20.23
N PRO A 226 12.49 -7.03 20.03
CA PRO A 226 11.22 -7.09 19.30
C PRO A 226 10.09 -6.32 19.97
N TYR A 227 10.09 -6.21 21.28
CA TYR A 227 9.08 -5.42 22.00
C TYR A 227 9.34 -3.93 21.87
N VAL A 228 10.58 -3.47 21.79
CA VAL A 228 10.91 -2.07 21.43
C VAL A 228 10.48 -1.77 20.00
N ILE A 229 10.66 -2.71 19.05
CA ILE A 229 10.18 -2.57 17.67
C ILE A 229 8.66 -2.44 17.64
N LEU A 230 7.93 -3.24 18.43
CA LEU A 230 6.47 -3.25 18.42
C LEU A 230 5.83 -2.05 19.13
N TYR A 231 6.43 -1.58 20.23
CA TYR A 231 5.79 -0.63 21.13
C TYR A 231 6.42 0.75 21.18
N GLU A 232 7.66 0.92 20.67
CA GLU A 232 8.41 2.18 20.74
C GLU A 232 8.84 2.69 19.36
N SER A 233 9.12 1.79 18.40
CA SER A 233 9.49 2.18 17.04
C SER A 233 8.25 2.33 16.17
N GLU A 234 7.41 3.30 16.50
CA GLU A 234 6.08 3.49 15.95
C GLU A 234 6.03 4.38 14.70
N ASN A 235 5.02 4.15 13.87
CA ASN A 235 4.69 4.97 12.70
C ASN A 235 3.17 5.30 12.70
N PRO A 236 2.69 6.17 13.59
CA PRO A 236 1.29 6.57 13.62
C PRO A 236 0.90 7.41 12.41
N SER A 237 -0.34 7.30 12.00
CA SER A 237 -0.90 8.07 10.89
C SER A 237 -2.37 8.39 11.12
N GLU A 238 -2.77 9.60 10.74
CA GLU A 238 -4.14 10.06 10.77
C GLU A 238 -4.50 10.70 9.44
N LYS A 239 -5.48 10.11 8.73
CA LYS A 239 -5.83 10.50 7.38
C LYS A 239 -7.31 10.84 7.25
N HIS A 240 -7.59 12.01 6.69
CA HIS A 240 -8.88 12.45 6.21
C HIS A 240 -8.89 12.37 4.70
N SER A 241 -9.89 11.75 4.10
CA SER A 241 -10.05 11.71 2.64
C SER A 241 -11.50 11.92 2.23
N ASN A 242 -11.68 12.56 1.10
CA ASN A 242 -13.00 12.77 0.50
C ASN A 242 -12.93 12.45 -0.99
N VAL A 243 -13.94 11.71 -1.47
CA VAL A 243 -14.20 11.48 -2.88
C VAL A 243 -15.62 11.94 -3.17
N SER A 244 -15.75 12.98 -3.97
CA SER A 244 -17.05 13.57 -4.30
C SER A 244 -17.20 13.76 -5.80
N SER A 245 -18.40 13.61 -6.30
CA SER A 245 -18.73 13.90 -7.70
C SER A 245 -20.16 14.43 -7.84
N ILE A 246 -20.32 15.32 -8.81
CA ILE A 246 -21.62 15.81 -9.26
C ILE A 246 -21.69 15.67 -10.77
N SER A 247 -22.82 15.22 -11.29
CA SER A 247 -23.10 15.21 -12.72
C SER A 247 -24.48 15.72 -13.03
N ALA A 248 -24.60 16.41 -14.16
CA ALA A 248 -25.86 16.81 -14.76
C ALA A 248 -25.98 16.12 -16.13
N ASN A 249 -27.07 15.42 -16.34
CA ASN A 249 -27.37 14.71 -17.58
C ASN A 249 -28.62 15.34 -18.18
N LEU A 250 -28.45 15.93 -19.35
CA LEU A 250 -29.52 16.60 -20.11
C LEU A 250 -29.89 15.77 -21.35
N ARG A 251 -31.10 15.28 -21.39
CA ARG A 251 -31.69 14.72 -22.62
C ARG A 251 -32.18 15.87 -23.49
N ILE A 252 -31.50 16.13 -24.59
CA ILE A 252 -31.87 17.22 -25.53
C ILE A 252 -33.09 16.79 -26.32
N ASN A 253 -33.10 15.56 -26.83
CA ASN A 253 -34.22 14.94 -27.52
C ASN A 253 -34.08 13.40 -27.47
N SER A 254 -34.84 12.67 -28.33
CA SER A 254 -34.79 11.21 -28.37
C SER A 254 -33.48 10.63 -28.88
N LYS A 255 -32.59 11.43 -29.48
CA LYS A 255 -31.34 10.97 -30.10
C LYS A 255 -30.11 11.59 -29.50
N PHE A 256 -30.22 12.68 -28.75
CA PHE A 256 -29.09 13.43 -28.25
C PHE A 256 -29.14 13.63 -26.73
N ASP A 257 -28.05 13.28 -26.06
CA ASP A 257 -27.84 13.55 -24.65
C ASP A 257 -26.55 14.38 -24.46
N PHE A 258 -26.54 15.21 -23.42
CA PHE A 258 -25.38 15.95 -22.98
C PHE A 258 -25.15 15.72 -21.49
N MET A 259 -23.92 15.43 -21.10
CA MET A 259 -23.51 15.25 -19.70
C MET A 259 -22.35 16.19 -19.38
N ILE A 260 -22.44 16.82 -18.22
CA ILE A 260 -21.31 17.46 -17.57
C ILE A 260 -21.09 16.82 -16.20
N ARG A 261 -19.85 16.56 -15.84
CA ARG A 261 -19.49 15.95 -14.58
C ARG A 261 -18.23 16.59 -14.02
N SER A 262 -18.20 16.80 -12.71
CA SER A 262 -16.99 17.15 -12.00
C SER A 262 -16.85 16.24 -10.79
N GLY A 263 -15.64 15.75 -10.53
CA GLY A 263 -15.30 14.89 -9.40
C GLY A 263 -13.99 15.33 -8.78
N ILE A 264 -13.94 15.33 -7.46
CA ILE A 264 -12.75 15.63 -6.68
C ILE A 264 -12.44 14.48 -5.75
N GLN A 265 -11.17 14.11 -5.70
CA GLN A 265 -10.58 13.29 -4.66
C GLN A 265 -9.57 14.15 -3.93
N LEU A 266 -9.67 14.22 -2.61
CA LEU A 266 -8.70 14.95 -1.78
C LEU A 266 -8.35 14.14 -0.55
N SER A 267 -7.12 14.32 -0.05
CA SER A 267 -6.73 13.77 1.24
C SER A 267 -5.77 14.69 1.99
N ALA A 268 -5.90 14.66 3.33
CA ALA A 268 -4.96 15.24 4.26
C ALA A 268 -4.47 14.11 5.19
N ASP A 269 -3.16 13.84 5.15
CA ASP A 269 -2.53 12.72 5.86
C ASP A 269 -1.42 13.26 6.76
N GLN A 270 -1.57 13.07 8.08
CA GLN A 270 -0.57 13.38 9.08
C GLN A 270 0.12 12.10 9.49
N ARG A 271 1.44 12.07 9.40
CA ARG A 271 2.26 10.90 9.71
C ARG A 271 3.36 11.29 10.69
N GLU A 272 3.66 10.37 11.58
CA GLU A 272 4.81 10.50 12.46
C GLU A 272 5.68 9.23 12.40
N GLN A 273 6.95 9.38 12.76
CA GLN A 273 7.86 8.27 12.96
C GLN A 273 8.59 8.49 14.28
N HIS A 274 8.46 7.53 15.18
CA HIS A 274 9.10 7.50 16.47
C HIS A 274 10.21 6.46 16.45
N ARG A 275 11.41 6.82 16.89
CA ARG A 275 12.49 5.86 17.14
C ARG A 275 13.10 6.23 18.48
N PRO A 276 13.12 5.30 19.45
CA PRO A 276 13.66 5.58 20.77
C PRO A 276 15.18 5.74 20.74
N ILE A 277 15.73 6.30 21.78
CA ILE A 277 17.15 6.19 22.04
C ILE A 277 17.49 4.71 22.16
N SER A 278 18.67 4.31 21.69
CA SER A 278 19.10 2.91 21.56
C SER A 278 18.44 2.14 20.39
N ASP A 279 17.69 2.81 19.50
CA ASP A 279 17.27 2.20 18.22
C ASP A 279 18.50 1.77 17.41
N VAL A 280 18.42 0.63 16.71
CA VAL A 280 19.55 0.04 15.99
C VAL A 280 20.03 0.86 14.78
N VAL A 281 19.18 1.76 14.26
CA VAL A 281 19.51 2.69 13.16
C VAL A 281 19.73 4.10 13.69
N PHE A 282 18.91 4.53 14.62
CA PHE A 282 18.93 5.87 15.20
C PHE A 282 19.33 5.80 16.69
N GLY A 283 20.58 5.41 16.98
CA GLY A 283 21.05 5.13 18.35
C GLY A 283 20.79 6.25 19.37
N ASN A 284 20.70 7.51 18.94
CA ASN A 284 20.35 8.66 19.77
C ASN A 284 18.88 9.06 19.68
N GLY A 285 18.04 8.22 19.07
CA GLY A 285 16.64 8.50 18.83
C GLY A 285 16.36 9.34 17.58
N PHE A 286 15.11 9.31 17.14
CA PHE A 286 14.67 10.04 15.96
C PHE A 286 13.16 10.35 16.07
N PHE A 287 12.79 11.53 15.61
CA PHE A 287 11.39 11.90 15.41
C PHE A 287 11.20 12.60 14.07
N LYS A 288 10.16 12.22 13.35
CA LYS A 288 9.72 12.88 12.12
C LYS A 288 8.23 13.12 12.15
N LYS A 289 7.82 14.32 11.74
CA LYS A 289 6.43 14.67 11.46
C LYS A 289 6.28 15.07 10.01
N GLN A 290 5.22 14.58 9.36
CA GLN A 290 4.97 14.79 7.95
C GLN A 290 3.49 15.08 7.74
N ASN A 291 3.19 16.22 7.09
CA ASN A 291 1.85 16.58 6.64
C ASN A 291 1.82 16.49 5.11
N VAL A 292 0.89 15.71 4.58
CA VAL A 292 0.66 15.55 3.15
C VAL A 292 -0.75 16.00 2.82
N PHE A 293 -0.87 16.90 1.87
CA PHE A 293 -2.15 17.26 1.28
C PHE A 293 -2.10 16.96 -0.21
N ASP A 294 -3.03 16.17 -0.70
CA ASP A 294 -3.16 15.84 -2.11
C ASP A 294 -4.60 15.98 -2.59
N TYR A 295 -4.76 16.41 -3.83
CA TYR A 295 -6.04 16.37 -4.51
C TYR A 295 -5.89 16.08 -5.99
N GLU A 296 -6.95 15.49 -6.56
CA GLU A 296 -7.17 15.34 -7.97
C GLU A 296 -8.60 15.81 -8.31
N LEU A 297 -8.70 16.76 -9.22
CA LEU A 297 -9.94 17.29 -9.77
C LEU A 297 -10.07 16.86 -11.22
N ASN A 298 -11.16 16.18 -11.56
CA ASN A 298 -11.52 15.80 -12.90
C ASN A 298 -12.85 16.44 -13.31
N SER A 299 -12.88 17.11 -14.45
CA SER A 299 -14.11 17.67 -15.01
C SER A 299 -14.24 17.23 -16.45
N ASP A 300 -15.39 16.71 -16.82
CA ASP A 300 -15.69 16.24 -18.16
C ASP A 300 -17.02 16.73 -18.69
N ALA A 301 -17.06 16.92 -20.02
CA ALA A 301 -18.27 17.15 -20.77
C ALA A 301 -18.37 16.11 -21.89
N LEU A 302 -19.55 15.54 -22.10
CA LEU A 302 -19.78 14.46 -23.05
C LEU A 302 -21.08 14.73 -23.81
N PHE A 303 -20.99 14.73 -25.12
CA PHE A 303 -22.13 14.77 -26.02
C PHE A 303 -22.32 13.40 -26.65
N THR A 304 -23.54 12.85 -26.59
CA THR A 304 -23.86 11.50 -27.06
C THR A 304 -24.99 11.56 -28.08
N TYR A 305 -24.79 10.88 -29.20
CA TYR A 305 -25.80 10.56 -30.19
C TYR A 305 -26.12 9.08 -30.15
N HIS A 306 -27.42 8.73 -30.15
CA HIS A 306 -27.85 7.35 -30.27
C HIS A 306 -29.07 7.25 -31.17
N ASP A 307 -29.07 6.25 -32.07
CA ASP A 307 -30.15 6.01 -33.00
C ASP A 307 -30.24 4.52 -33.39
N SER A 308 -31.44 4.13 -33.81
CA SER A 308 -31.71 2.79 -34.33
C SER A 308 -32.39 2.92 -35.69
N PHE A 309 -31.72 2.44 -36.71
CA PHE A 309 -32.16 2.54 -38.11
C PHE A 309 -32.98 1.32 -38.52
N ALA A 310 -33.88 1.51 -39.48
CA ALA A 310 -34.82 0.49 -39.97
C ALA A 310 -34.08 -0.74 -40.58
N ASN A 311 -32.86 -0.60 -41.08
CA ASN A 311 -32.03 -1.68 -41.59
C ASN A 311 -31.42 -2.59 -40.51
N GLY A 312 -31.69 -2.32 -39.22
CA GLY A 312 -31.14 -3.06 -38.06
C GLY A 312 -29.82 -2.56 -37.56
N LEU A 313 -29.31 -1.44 -38.07
CA LEU A 313 -28.12 -0.78 -37.54
C LEU A 313 -28.51 0.07 -36.33
N ARG A 314 -27.80 -0.12 -35.20
CA ARG A 314 -27.82 0.78 -34.04
C ARG A 314 -26.49 1.46 -33.91
N VAL A 315 -26.52 2.76 -33.62
CA VAL A 315 -25.34 3.61 -33.44
C VAL A 315 -25.44 4.29 -32.07
N ASN A 316 -24.36 4.24 -31.33
CA ASN A 316 -24.16 5.03 -30.12
C ASN A 316 -22.79 5.68 -30.23
N ALA A 317 -22.73 6.99 -30.45
CA ALA A 317 -21.50 7.73 -30.63
C ALA A 317 -21.41 8.88 -29.63
N SER A 318 -20.27 9.04 -29.00
CA SER A 318 -20.03 10.12 -28.04
C SER A 318 -18.73 10.84 -28.36
N ALA A 319 -18.70 12.15 -28.14
CA ALA A 319 -17.51 12.95 -28.16
C ALA A 319 -17.45 13.86 -26.93
N GLY A 320 -16.28 13.99 -26.35
CA GLY A 320 -16.15 14.72 -25.10
C GLY A 320 -14.75 15.24 -24.84
N GLY A 321 -14.63 16.03 -23.79
CA GLY A 321 -13.38 16.52 -23.27
C GLY A 321 -13.27 16.34 -21.77
N ASN A 322 -12.05 16.15 -21.28
CA ASN A 322 -11.74 16.04 -19.88
C ASN A 322 -10.62 17.03 -19.51
N MET A 323 -10.72 17.60 -18.33
CA MET A 323 -9.68 18.40 -17.69
C MET A 323 -9.37 17.78 -16.34
N MET A 324 -8.13 17.34 -16.14
CA MET A 324 -7.63 16.84 -14.89
C MET A 324 -6.58 17.78 -14.30
N GLN A 325 -6.67 18.04 -13.01
CA GLN A 325 -5.68 18.78 -12.23
C GLN A 325 -5.35 17.98 -10.97
N GLN A 326 -4.07 17.79 -10.72
CA GLN A 326 -3.53 17.09 -9.57
C GLN A 326 -2.53 17.97 -8.84
N SER A 327 -2.59 17.98 -7.52
CA SER A 327 -1.62 18.64 -6.67
C SER A 327 -1.26 17.72 -5.50
N TYR A 328 0.01 17.64 -5.21
CA TYR A 328 0.58 16.99 -4.03
C TYR A 328 1.46 18.02 -3.32
N ASP A 329 1.21 18.23 -2.03
CA ASP A 329 1.97 19.12 -1.17
C ASP A 329 2.36 18.39 0.11
N MET A 330 3.66 18.33 0.39
CA MET A 330 4.20 17.68 1.58
C MET A 330 5.16 18.61 2.29
N LEU A 331 4.90 18.79 3.58
CA LEU A 331 5.85 19.36 4.54
C LEU A 331 6.27 18.29 5.53
N ALA A 332 7.57 18.03 5.62
CA ALA A 332 8.13 17.11 6.58
C ALA A 332 9.22 17.83 7.41
N ALA A 333 9.25 17.53 8.70
CA ALA A 333 10.31 17.97 9.59
C ALA A 333 10.80 16.78 10.43
N SER A 334 12.11 16.68 10.64
CA SER A 334 12.70 15.57 11.39
C SER A 334 13.89 16.05 12.24
N VAL A 335 14.09 15.38 13.37
CA VAL A 335 15.24 15.56 14.24
C VAL A 335 15.90 14.21 14.47
N VAL A 336 17.23 14.20 14.44
CA VAL A 336 18.07 13.05 14.80
C VAL A 336 18.72 13.38 16.16
N GLY A 337 18.58 12.47 17.12
CA GLY A 337 18.96 12.69 18.51
C GLY A 337 17.86 13.38 19.30
N LEU A 338 17.48 12.79 20.42
CA LEU A 338 16.48 13.29 21.36
C LEU A 338 17.16 13.67 22.67
N ILE A 339 16.82 14.84 23.22
CA ILE A 339 17.35 15.33 24.51
C ILE A 339 16.73 14.53 25.65
N THR A 340 15.42 14.42 25.66
CA THR A 340 14.66 13.70 26.68
C THR A 340 14.17 12.37 26.09
N PRO A 341 14.57 11.23 26.69
CA PRO A 341 14.10 9.91 26.25
C PRO A 341 12.57 9.78 26.30
N GLY A 342 11.98 9.07 25.32
CA GLY A 342 10.55 8.81 25.25
C GLY A 342 9.67 10.02 24.86
N VAL A 343 10.26 11.19 24.58
CA VAL A 343 9.54 12.40 24.18
C VAL A 343 9.73 12.66 22.68
N TYR A 344 8.71 12.33 21.89
CA TYR A 344 8.72 12.44 20.43
C TYR A 344 8.12 13.79 19.98
N LYS A 345 8.95 14.83 19.94
CA LYS A 345 8.61 16.19 19.50
C LYS A 345 9.78 16.82 18.76
N LEU A 346 9.52 17.67 17.77
CA LEU A 346 10.56 18.39 17.04
C LEU A 346 11.40 19.29 17.97
N ALA A 347 10.77 19.89 18.98
CA ALA A 347 11.44 20.72 19.97
C ALA A 347 12.36 19.93 20.94
N ASN A 348 12.27 18.59 20.94
CA ASN A 348 13.13 17.72 21.76
C ASN A 348 14.39 17.24 21.01
N GLY A 349 14.65 17.74 19.81
CA GLY A 349 15.85 17.42 19.07
C GLY A 349 17.10 18.09 19.62
N VAL A 350 18.23 17.38 19.59
CA VAL A 350 19.56 17.94 19.98
C VAL A 350 20.05 19.00 18.98
N SER A 351 19.46 19.07 17.79
CA SER A 351 19.78 20.03 16.74
C SER A 351 18.50 20.60 16.11
N ASN A 352 18.65 21.66 15.33
CA ASN A 352 17.54 22.21 14.56
C ASN A 352 16.90 21.16 13.65
N PRO A 353 15.56 21.14 13.50
CA PRO A 353 14.91 20.20 12.61
C PRO A 353 15.35 20.34 11.15
N ASN A 354 15.60 19.21 10.48
CA ASN A 354 15.71 19.18 9.04
C ASN A 354 14.31 19.26 8.44
N VAL A 355 14.10 20.27 7.59
CA VAL A 355 12.78 20.55 6.97
C VAL A 355 12.85 20.23 5.49
N GLN A 356 11.86 19.50 4.99
CA GLN A 356 11.70 19.15 3.58
C GLN A 356 10.32 19.55 3.09
N THR A 357 10.27 20.24 1.96
CA THR A 357 9.02 20.56 1.25
C THR A 357 9.05 19.91 -0.13
N VAL A 358 7.95 19.24 -0.50
CA VAL A 358 7.79 18.66 -1.83
C VAL A 358 6.44 19.11 -2.40
N ILE A 359 6.47 19.84 -3.50
CA ILE A 359 5.27 20.28 -4.21
C ILE A 359 5.32 19.68 -5.62
N LYS A 360 4.25 18.96 -6.00
CA LYS A 360 4.08 18.41 -7.34
C LYS A 360 2.73 18.84 -7.89
N LYS A 361 2.71 19.39 -9.10
CA LYS A 361 1.48 19.78 -9.80
C LYS A 361 1.48 19.17 -11.19
N LYS A 362 0.32 18.66 -11.58
CA LYS A 362 0.09 18.04 -12.89
C LYS A 362 -1.26 18.48 -13.43
N ALA A 363 -1.32 18.73 -14.73
CA ALA A 363 -2.56 18.95 -15.46
C ALA A 363 -2.56 18.10 -16.74
N LEU A 364 -3.71 17.54 -17.07
CA LEU A 364 -3.95 16.76 -18.26
C LEU A 364 -5.26 17.21 -18.89
N ASN A 365 -5.20 17.69 -20.13
CA ASN A 365 -6.39 18.00 -20.92
C ASN A 365 -6.56 16.94 -21.99
N SER A 366 -7.80 16.57 -22.28
CA SER A 366 -8.08 15.47 -23.19
C SER A 366 -9.28 15.76 -24.06
N LEU A 367 -9.21 15.31 -25.31
CA LEU A 367 -10.38 15.14 -26.17
C LEU A 367 -10.51 13.67 -26.54
N TYR A 368 -11.73 13.15 -26.52
CA TYR A 368 -11.96 11.75 -26.81
C TYR A 368 -13.29 11.53 -27.51
N PHE A 369 -13.36 10.43 -28.24
CA PHE A 369 -14.59 9.94 -28.83
C PHE A 369 -14.74 8.44 -28.63
N THR A 370 -15.99 7.98 -28.65
CA THR A 370 -16.36 6.56 -28.70
C THR A 370 -17.47 6.38 -29.71
N ALA A 371 -17.44 5.30 -30.48
CA ALA A 371 -18.52 4.95 -31.39
C ALA A 371 -18.76 3.43 -31.33
N ASN A 372 -19.99 3.06 -30.95
CA ASN A 372 -20.44 1.68 -30.87
C ASN A 372 -21.47 1.46 -31.97
N PHE A 373 -21.23 0.47 -32.80
CA PHE A 373 -22.11 0.04 -33.87
C PHE A 373 -22.59 -1.38 -33.60
N SER A 374 -23.89 -1.63 -33.68
CA SER A 374 -24.46 -2.96 -33.61
C SER A 374 -25.36 -3.19 -34.82
N TYR A 375 -25.08 -4.24 -35.57
CA TYR A 375 -25.90 -4.62 -36.73
C TYR A 375 -26.68 -5.90 -36.46
N LYS A 376 -27.99 -5.76 -36.37
CA LYS A 376 -28.96 -6.87 -36.16
C LYS A 376 -28.62 -7.77 -34.96
N ASP A 377 -27.95 -7.26 -33.96
CA ASP A 377 -27.40 -8.02 -32.81
C ASP A 377 -26.43 -9.18 -33.17
N LYS A 378 -25.93 -9.17 -34.41
CA LYS A 378 -25.03 -10.20 -34.95
C LYS A 378 -23.58 -9.77 -34.99
N LEU A 379 -23.33 -8.50 -35.29
CA LEU A 379 -22.01 -7.88 -35.43
C LEU A 379 -21.92 -6.62 -34.59
N PHE A 380 -20.86 -6.48 -33.86
CA PHE A 380 -20.59 -5.34 -33.01
C PHE A 380 -19.20 -4.78 -33.37
N LEU A 381 -19.12 -3.46 -33.53
CA LEU A 381 -17.88 -2.74 -33.75
C LEU A 381 -17.82 -1.58 -32.75
N ASP A 382 -16.75 -1.53 -31.98
CA ASP A 382 -16.45 -0.45 -31.06
C ASP A 382 -15.17 0.24 -31.52
N VAL A 383 -15.22 1.57 -31.65
CA VAL A 383 -14.07 2.41 -32.02
C VAL A 383 -13.93 3.49 -30.99
N THR A 384 -12.74 3.68 -30.47
CA THR A 384 -12.43 4.79 -29.56
C THR A 384 -11.17 5.50 -29.98
N GLY A 385 -11.05 6.75 -29.62
CA GLY A 385 -9.82 7.51 -29.77
C GLY A 385 -9.74 8.59 -28.72
N ARG A 386 -8.54 8.81 -28.20
CA ARG A 386 -8.29 9.83 -27.22
C ARG A 386 -6.97 10.52 -27.52
N ASN A 387 -6.96 11.83 -27.42
CA ASN A 387 -5.75 12.64 -27.45
C ASN A 387 -5.60 13.36 -26.12
N ASP A 388 -4.45 13.19 -25.50
CA ASP A 388 -4.09 13.83 -24.24
C ASP A 388 -3.01 14.89 -24.47
N TRP A 389 -3.08 15.98 -23.70
CA TRP A 389 -2.07 17.03 -23.57
C TRP A 389 -1.62 17.10 -22.12
N SER A 390 -0.41 16.60 -21.84
CA SER A 390 0.12 16.55 -20.47
C SER A 390 1.07 17.70 -20.18
N SER A 391 0.93 18.29 -18.99
CA SER A 391 1.86 19.31 -18.48
C SER A 391 3.22 18.74 -18.05
N THR A 392 3.35 17.43 -17.92
CA THR A 392 4.59 16.76 -17.47
C THR A 392 5.55 16.49 -18.61
N LEU A 393 5.11 16.64 -19.86
CA LEU A 393 5.88 16.40 -21.06
C LEU A 393 6.34 17.72 -21.71
N PRO A 394 7.45 17.72 -22.45
CA PRO A 394 7.92 18.89 -23.18
C PRO A 394 6.91 19.32 -24.27
N LYS A 395 6.91 20.59 -24.64
CA LYS A 395 5.96 21.16 -25.61
C LYS A 395 5.90 20.39 -26.93
N SER A 396 7.02 19.83 -27.40
CA SER A 396 7.13 19.01 -28.60
C SER A 396 6.38 17.69 -28.53
N ASN A 397 6.28 17.08 -27.32
CA ASN A 397 5.79 15.72 -27.15
C ASN A 397 4.59 15.62 -26.17
N ARG A 398 4.04 16.78 -25.73
CA ARG A 398 2.96 16.80 -24.74
C ARG A 398 1.63 16.25 -25.24
N SER A 399 1.44 16.21 -26.57
CA SER A 399 0.24 15.72 -27.23
C SER A 399 0.47 14.32 -27.75
N PHE A 400 -0.39 13.38 -27.34
CA PHE A 400 -0.30 12.00 -27.79
C PHE A 400 -1.70 11.39 -27.96
N PHE A 401 -1.89 10.76 -29.13
CA PHE A 401 -3.14 10.12 -29.51
C PHE A 401 -3.02 8.61 -29.40
N TYR A 402 -4.07 7.97 -28.89
CA TYR A 402 -4.16 6.53 -28.80
C TYR A 402 -5.57 6.03 -29.11
N PRO A 403 -5.70 5.18 -30.17
CA PRO A 403 -6.96 4.60 -30.61
C PRO A 403 -7.22 3.23 -29.98
N SER A 404 -8.48 2.78 -30.04
CA SER A 404 -8.80 1.37 -29.95
C SER A 404 -9.90 0.98 -30.94
N VAL A 405 -9.86 -0.28 -31.36
CA VAL A 405 -10.91 -0.89 -32.17
C VAL A 405 -11.17 -2.29 -31.66
N SER A 406 -12.44 -2.64 -31.51
CA SER A 406 -12.90 -3.97 -31.11
C SER A 406 -14.01 -4.41 -32.04
N VAL A 407 -13.94 -5.66 -32.50
CA VAL A 407 -15.00 -6.29 -33.29
C VAL A 407 -15.42 -7.59 -32.63
N SER A 408 -16.73 -7.86 -32.61
CA SER A 408 -17.22 -9.17 -32.18
C SER A 408 -18.44 -9.59 -33.00
N ALA A 409 -18.54 -10.91 -33.28
CA ALA A 409 -19.61 -11.49 -34.06
C ALA A 409 -20.22 -12.69 -33.33
N VAL A 410 -21.57 -12.75 -33.35
CA VAL A 410 -22.34 -13.91 -32.84
C VAL A 410 -22.55 -14.86 -34.00
N MET A 411 -21.78 -15.94 -34.02
CA MET A 411 -21.69 -16.86 -35.15
C MET A 411 -22.98 -17.64 -35.39
N ASN A 412 -23.76 -17.90 -34.33
CA ASN A 412 -25.09 -18.51 -34.42
C ASN A 412 -26.06 -17.75 -35.32
N GLU A 413 -25.87 -16.44 -35.46
CA GLU A 413 -26.71 -15.57 -36.27
C GLU A 413 -26.31 -15.50 -37.75
N TRP A 414 -25.10 -16.05 -38.07
CA TRP A 414 -24.55 -16.09 -39.43
C TRP A 414 -24.59 -17.48 -40.03
N PHE A 415 -24.49 -18.51 -39.18
CA PHE A 415 -24.38 -19.91 -39.58
C PHE A 415 -25.40 -20.75 -38.80
N THR A 416 -25.91 -21.77 -39.46
CA THR A 416 -26.73 -22.79 -38.78
C THR A 416 -25.78 -23.73 -38.06
N LEU A 417 -25.65 -23.53 -36.76
CA LEU A 417 -24.82 -24.40 -35.92
C LEU A 417 -25.64 -25.57 -35.37
N PRO A 418 -25.00 -26.70 -34.96
CA PRO A 418 -25.68 -27.80 -34.28
C PRO A 418 -26.49 -27.31 -33.07
N GLU A 419 -27.68 -27.89 -32.80
CA GLU A 419 -28.56 -27.51 -31.69
C GLU A 419 -27.87 -27.57 -30.32
N GLN A 420 -26.84 -28.38 -30.19
CA GLN A 420 -26.03 -28.48 -28.96
C GLN A 420 -25.27 -27.20 -28.67
N ILE A 421 -24.97 -26.36 -29.67
CA ILE A 421 -24.21 -25.11 -29.53
C ILE A 421 -25.18 -23.96 -29.25
N SER A 422 -25.27 -23.56 -28.00
CA SER A 422 -26.16 -22.49 -27.56
C SER A 422 -25.66 -21.09 -27.92
N LEU A 423 -24.34 -20.92 -27.95
CA LEU A 423 -23.66 -19.66 -28.32
C LEU A 423 -22.25 -19.94 -28.83
N LEU A 424 -21.90 -19.29 -29.92
CA LEU A 424 -20.49 -19.10 -30.34
C LEU A 424 -20.32 -17.63 -30.71
N LYS A 425 -19.61 -16.89 -29.88
CA LYS A 425 -19.23 -15.50 -30.14
C LYS A 425 -17.72 -15.43 -30.29
N VAL A 426 -17.24 -14.81 -31.36
CA VAL A 426 -15.83 -14.53 -31.58
C VAL A 426 -15.56 -13.05 -31.41
N ARG A 427 -14.37 -12.69 -30.95
CA ARG A 427 -13.96 -11.31 -30.71
C ARG A 427 -12.50 -11.06 -31.02
N GLY A 428 -12.19 -9.85 -31.44
CA GLY A 428 -10.82 -9.39 -31.62
C GLY A 428 -10.73 -7.91 -31.34
N SER A 429 -9.63 -7.47 -30.74
CA SER A 429 -9.40 -6.05 -30.44
C SER A 429 -7.93 -5.65 -30.59
N LEU A 430 -7.74 -4.39 -30.93
CA LEU A 430 -6.49 -3.67 -30.89
C LEU A 430 -6.71 -2.41 -30.08
N ALA A 431 -5.89 -2.18 -29.04
CA ALA A 431 -5.98 -0.99 -28.23
C ALA A 431 -4.60 -0.44 -27.93
N GLN A 432 -4.48 0.88 -27.99
CA GLN A 432 -3.30 1.60 -27.48
C GLN A 432 -3.67 2.37 -26.23
N VAL A 433 -2.72 2.48 -25.30
CA VAL A 433 -2.82 3.30 -24.10
C VAL A 433 -1.55 4.12 -23.96
N GLY A 434 -1.74 5.42 -23.78
CA GLY A 434 -0.62 6.34 -23.52
C GLY A 434 -0.49 6.62 -22.03
N ASN A 435 0.76 6.75 -21.57
CA ASN A 435 1.08 7.17 -20.21
C ASN A 435 2.15 8.25 -20.25
N ASP A 436 1.96 9.29 -19.44
CA ASP A 436 2.95 10.35 -19.26
C ASP A 436 3.90 10.04 -18.07
N THR A 437 4.68 11.01 -17.62
CA THR A 437 5.65 10.86 -16.53
C THR A 437 5.24 11.68 -15.29
N ASP A 438 6.01 11.54 -14.22
CA ASP A 438 5.96 12.43 -13.05
C ASP A 438 6.30 13.89 -13.43
N PRO A 439 5.76 14.88 -12.71
CA PRO A 439 6.12 16.27 -12.89
C PRO A 439 7.63 16.55 -12.73
N TYR A 440 8.13 17.57 -13.45
CA TYR A 440 9.47 18.14 -13.32
C TYR A 440 10.63 17.19 -13.71
N LYS A 441 10.38 16.26 -14.64
CA LYS A 441 11.39 15.34 -15.17
C LYS A 441 12.07 15.81 -16.45
N THR A 442 11.60 16.90 -17.05
CA THR A 442 12.02 17.35 -18.38
C THR A 442 13.07 18.45 -18.34
N SER A 443 13.27 19.12 -17.23
CA SER A 443 14.20 20.25 -17.12
C SER A 443 15.13 20.10 -15.93
N PRO A 444 16.43 20.29 -16.11
CA PRO A 444 17.37 20.31 -14.99
C PRO A 444 17.13 21.55 -14.12
N TYR A 445 17.36 21.40 -12.83
CA TYR A 445 17.39 22.50 -11.88
C TYR A 445 18.56 22.31 -10.92
N TYR A 446 19.06 23.42 -10.39
CA TYR A 446 20.10 23.40 -9.38
C TYR A 446 19.51 23.20 -8.00
N GLY A 447 20.14 22.34 -7.20
CA GLY A 447 19.83 22.20 -5.78
C GLY A 447 20.41 23.35 -4.96
N THR A 448 19.87 23.55 -3.76
CA THR A 448 20.45 24.48 -2.78
C THR A 448 21.75 23.92 -2.21
N SER A 449 22.74 24.77 -2.00
CA SER A 449 24.02 24.44 -1.38
C SER A 449 24.11 25.05 0.02
N ASP A 450 24.90 24.44 0.89
CA ASP A 450 25.23 24.96 2.22
C ASP A 450 26.14 26.21 2.12
N PHE A 451 26.78 26.46 0.98
CA PHE A 451 27.58 27.67 0.74
C PHE A 451 26.70 28.81 0.23
N PRO A 452 26.70 29.97 0.90
CA PRO A 452 25.98 31.14 0.44
C PRO A 452 26.34 31.54 -1.00
N GLY A 453 25.34 31.77 -1.84
CA GLY A 453 25.53 32.17 -3.24
C GLY A 453 25.96 31.06 -4.20
N SER A 454 25.98 29.80 -3.77
CA SER A 454 26.27 28.65 -4.61
C SER A 454 25.07 27.71 -4.78
N ALA A 455 25.15 26.83 -5.78
CA ALA A 455 24.13 25.85 -6.11
C ALA A 455 24.76 24.49 -6.42
N ILE A 456 24.03 23.42 -6.14
CA ILE A 456 24.45 22.06 -6.44
C ILE A 456 23.96 21.66 -7.81
N VAL A 457 24.84 21.18 -8.66
CA VAL A 457 24.46 20.56 -9.94
C VAL A 457 23.78 19.23 -9.66
N SER A 458 22.61 19.00 -10.25
CA SER A 458 21.90 17.73 -10.13
C SER A 458 22.76 16.58 -10.65
N SER A 459 22.84 15.50 -9.88
CA SER A 459 23.43 14.22 -10.33
C SER A 459 22.50 13.45 -11.28
N THR A 460 21.26 13.91 -11.48
CA THR A 460 20.28 13.29 -12.35
C THR A 460 20.35 13.94 -13.73
N LEU A 461 20.55 13.15 -14.78
CA LEU A 461 20.39 13.57 -16.17
C LEU A 461 18.88 13.66 -16.50
N TYR A 462 18.45 14.86 -16.89
CA TYR A 462 17.09 15.12 -17.32
C TYR A 462 16.95 14.95 -18.82
N ASN A 463 15.90 14.26 -19.27
CA ASN A 463 15.63 14.10 -20.69
C ASN A 463 14.71 15.22 -21.16
N GLN A 464 15.25 16.15 -21.97
CA GLN A 464 14.48 17.26 -22.53
C GLN A 464 13.53 16.82 -23.66
N ASP A 465 13.72 15.63 -24.23
CA ASP A 465 12.89 15.05 -25.29
C ASP A 465 12.05 13.86 -24.78
N PHE A 466 11.56 13.98 -23.55
CA PHE A 466 10.70 12.96 -22.96
C PHE A 466 9.46 12.70 -23.82
N LYS A 467 9.21 11.44 -24.13
CA LYS A 467 8.04 10.98 -24.89
C LYS A 467 7.08 10.22 -23.98
N PRO A 468 5.79 10.22 -24.30
CA PRO A 468 4.85 9.34 -23.60
C PRO A 468 5.21 7.88 -23.86
N GLU A 469 4.95 7.04 -22.89
CA GLU A 469 4.97 5.59 -23.06
C GLU A 469 3.68 5.16 -23.76
N ILE A 470 3.79 4.37 -24.82
CA ILE A 470 2.63 3.83 -25.55
C ILE A 470 2.67 2.31 -25.45
N SER A 471 1.66 1.75 -24.80
CA SER A 471 1.44 0.31 -24.75
C SER A 471 0.41 -0.09 -25.81
N THR A 472 0.71 -1.13 -26.56
CA THR A 472 -0.18 -1.68 -27.60
C THR A 472 -0.61 -3.08 -27.22
N ASN A 473 -1.93 -3.27 -27.11
CA ASN A 473 -2.55 -4.55 -26.73
C ASN A 473 -3.32 -5.14 -27.91
N TYR A 474 -3.09 -6.42 -28.16
CA TYR A 474 -3.83 -7.23 -29.12
C TYR A 474 -4.57 -8.32 -28.35
N GLU A 475 -5.87 -8.45 -28.59
CA GLU A 475 -6.65 -9.49 -27.96
C GLU A 475 -7.50 -10.21 -29.01
N THR A 476 -7.63 -11.54 -28.88
CA THR A 476 -8.57 -12.35 -29.63
C THR A 476 -9.13 -13.44 -28.74
N GLY A 477 -10.38 -13.81 -28.99
CA GLY A 477 -11.03 -14.79 -28.13
C GLY A 477 -12.38 -15.23 -28.64
N PHE A 478 -12.96 -16.17 -27.92
CA PHE A 478 -14.30 -16.65 -28.16
C PHE A 478 -15.03 -16.99 -26.86
N ASP A 479 -16.36 -16.83 -26.87
CA ASP A 479 -17.28 -17.36 -25.86
C ASP A 479 -18.09 -18.48 -26.53
N PHE A 480 -17.93 -19.69 -26.02
CA PHE A 480 -18.57 -20.90 -26.54
C PHE A 480 -19.43 -21.53 -25.46
N ARG A 481 -20.71 -21.78 -25.76
CA ARG A 481 -21.67 -22.39 -24.84
C ARG A 481 -22.42 -23.53 -25.51
N MET A 482 -22.60 -24.62 -24.77
CA MET A 482 -23.26 -25.83 -25.23
C MET A 482 -24.37 -26.28 -24.28
N PHE A 483 -25.25 -27.14 -24.81
CA PHE A 483 -26.29 -27.86 -24.08
C PHE A 483 -27.19 -26.92 -23.25
N HIS A 484 -27.77 -25.91 -23.90
CA HIS A 484 -28.63 -24.88 -23.23
C HIS A 484 -27.86 -24.15 -22.12
N ASN A 485 -26.59 -23.74 -22.39
CA ASN A 485 -25.68 -23.04 -21.49
C ASN A 485 -25.22 -23.85 -20.26
N ARG A 486 -25.30 -25.20 -20.29
CA ARG A 486 -24.81 -26.04 -19.20
C ARG A 486 -23.27 -26.15 -19.16
N ILE A 487 -22.64 -26.02 -20.33
CA ILE A 487 -21.19 -25.98 -20.47
C ILE A 487 -20.83 -24.65 -21.12
N GLY A 488 -19.92 -23.92 -20.54
CA GLY A 488 -19.39 -22.66 -21.06
C GLY A 488 -17.85 -22.66 -21.05
N LEU A 489 -17.27 -22.16 -22.13
CA LEU A 489 -15.84 -21.94 -22.28
C LEU A 489 -15.63 -20.52 -22.81
N ASP A 490 -14.97 -19.67 -22.04
CA ASP A 490 -14.47 -18.37 -22.47
C ASP A 490 -12.94 -18.48 -22.60
N PHE A 491 -12.45 -18.21 -23.80
CA PHE A 491 -11.01 -18.21 -24.08
C PHE A 491 -10.60 -16.84 -24.59
N THR A 492 -9.51 -16.32 -24.05
CA THR A 492 -8.91 -15.07 -24.52
C THR A 492 -7.39 -15.24 -24.59
N PHE A 493 -6.82 -14.93 -25.74
CA PHE A 493 -5.40 -14.76 -25.95
C PHE A 493 -5.11 -13.25 -26.02
N TYR A 494 -4.11 -12.79 -25.30
CA TYR A 494 -3.67 -11.40 -25.33
C TYR A 494 -2.16 -11.30 -25.50
N TYR A 495 -1.73 -10.27 -26.20
CA TYR A 495 -0.34 -9.90 -26.39
C TYR A 495 -0.18 -8.40 -26.16
N ASN A 496 0.72 -8.03 -25.25
CA ASN A 496 1.00 -6.65 -24.87
C ASN A 496 2.45 -6.30 -25.25
N ARG A 497 2.63 -5.13 -25.85
CA ARG A 497 3.93 -4.60 -26.23
C ARG A 497 4.10 -3.15 -25.78
#